data_702ef04c19bff1a8008dfaf1e76beb73
#
_entry.id   702ef04c19bff1a8008dfaf1e76beb73
#
_cell.length_a   1.000
_cell.length_b   1.000
_cell.length_c   1.000
_cell.angle_alpha   90.00
_cell.angle_beta   90.00
_cell.angle_gamma   90.00
#
_symmetry.space_group_name_H-M   'P 1'
#
loop_
_entity.id
_entity.type
_entity.pdbx_description
1 polymer ?
#
loop_
_entity_poly.entity_id
_entity_poly.type
_entity_poly.pdbx_seq_one_letter_code
_entity_poly.pdbx_strand_id
1 'polypeptide(L)'
;MRRVVLVLASIALAIVVAGGVAHAIINGEPDRGPNAHPYVGALVTVPPSGEFKGQRIPICSGTLISPRVFLTAGHCTDLLTNEDLPTYVSLDPTYKPGASKVIKATPYTHPRFCFPTAEDKGECSLPPNRPKKVGTLPRDVRYDVGVTILDKPVSMATYGALPKAGLVNTLKEGQRLTVVGYGTRGFDLVSKPPLQPQPRPLDNRYRATVKLLNPIDPTVDDQLVTTSGIGIRGGGEGSCSGDSGGPLFMPDQQTIVGVTSGGYRACRGPGYYQRMDLPRVLKWVRSFS
;
A
#
# COMPACT_ATOMS: atom_id res chain seq x y z
N MET A 1 -59.29 37.17 34.95
CA MET A 1 -58.12 37.43 34.08
C MET A 1 -57.09 36.29 34.36
N ARG A 2 -57.08 35.25 33.53
CA ARG A 2 -56.17 34.12 33.66
C ARG A 2 -54.91 34.40 32.83
N ARG A 3 -53.75 34.44 33.47
CA ARG A 3 -52.45 34.56 32.80
C ARG A 3 -52.04 33.15 32.34
N VAL A 4 -51.94 32.97 31.02
CA VAL A 4 -51.37 31.76 30.39
C VAL A 4 -49.85 31.96 30.35
N VAL A 5 -49.14 31.10 31.06
CA VAL A 5 -47.66 31.05 31.00
C VAL A 5 -47.30 30.03 29.90
N LEU A 6 -46.72 30.56 28.81
CA LEU A 6 -46.16 29.76 27.74
C LEU A 6 -44.75 29.30 28.16
N VAL A 7 -44.60 28.02 28.40
CA VAL A 7 -43.27 27.37 28.58
C VAL A 7 -42.76 26.99 27.21
N LEU A 8 -41.76 27.73 26.71
CA LEU A 8 -41.00 27.36 25.51
C LEU A 8 -39.95 26.32 25.91
N ALA A 9 -40.23 25.07 25.59
CA ALA A 9 -39.25 24.01 25.69
C ALA A 9 -38.28 24.08 24.50
N SER A 10 -37.06 24.59 24.74
CA SER A 10 -35.99 24.58 23.78
C SER A 10 -35.42 23.16 23.63
N ILE A 11 -35.80 22.46 22.57
CA ILE A 11 -35.17 21.19 22.17
C ILE A 11 -33.82 21.55 21.52
N ALA A 12 -32.75 21.40 22.28
CA ALA A 12 -31.40 21.43 21.75
C ALA A 12 -31.17 20.14 20.95
N LEU A 13 -31.30 20.26 19.63
CA LEU A 13 -30.91 19.19 18.70
C LEU A 13 -29.38 19.10 18.69
N ALA A 14 -28.81 18.15 19.45
CA ALA A 14 -27.40 17.82 19.38
C ALA A 14 -27.15 17.15 18.03
N ILE A 15 -26.66 17.92 17.06
CA ILE A 15 -26.12 17.40 15.82
C ILE A 15 -24.81 16.68 16.21
N VAL A 16 -24.87 15.37 16.40
CA VAL A 16 -23.69 14.52 16.43
C VAL A 16 -23.12 14.55 15.02
N VAL A 17 -22.16 15.44 14.80
CA VAL A 17 -21.30 15.36 13.63
C VAL A 17 -20.49 14.08 13.82
N ALA A 18 -20.97 12.99 13.25
CA ALA A 18 -20.18 11.80 13.07
C ALA A 18 -19.01 12.19 12.16
N GLY A 19 -17.94 12.67 12.75
CA GLY A 19 -16.66 12.86 12.09
C GLY A 19 -16.26 11.50 11.54
N GLY A 20 -16.44 11.30 10.24
CA GLY A 20 -16.04 10.08 9.57
C GLY A 20 -14.57 9.85 9.87
N VAL A 21 -14.27 8.79 10.63
CA VAL A 21 -12.91 8.34 10.89
C VAL A 21 -12.36 7.86 9.55
N ALA A 22 -11.51 8.67 8.96
CA ALA A 22 -10.82 8.29 7.74
C ALA A 22 -9.85 7.14 8.06
N HIS A 23 -9.80 6.08 7.23
CA HIS A 23 -9.04 4.86 7.49
C HIS A 23 -7.82 4.74 6.55
N ALA A 24 -6.71 4.13 7.00
CA ALA A 24 -5.44 4.07 6.31
C ALA A 24 -5.55 3.42 4.92
N ILE A 25 -6.21 2.35 4.71
CA ILE A 25 -6.72 1.87 3.43
C ILE A 25 -8.08 2.53 3.22
N ILE A 26 -8.36 3.04 2.03
CA ILE A 26 -9.63 3.70 1.74
C ILE A 26 -10.78 2.81 2.19
N ASN A 27 -11.60 3.32 3.10
CA ASN A 27 -12.72 2.61 3.72
C ASN A 27 -12.37 1.23 4.33
N GLY A 28 -11.08 0.99 4.60
CA GLY A 28 -10.62 -0.22 5.25
C GLY A 28 -10.98 -0.28 6.73
N GLU A 29 -10.85 -1.46 7.31
CA GLU A 29 -10.99 -1.69 8.75
C GLU A 29 -9.62 -1.85 9.43
N PRO A 30 -9.48 -1.55 10.72
CA PRO A 30 -8.25 -1.80 11.45
C PRO A 30 -7.85 -3.27 11.38
N ASP A 31 -6.59 -3.54 11.00
CA ASP A 31 -6.06 -4.90 10.93
C ASP A 31 -5.63 -5.38 12.32
N ARG A 32 -6.61 -5.84 13.10
CA ARG A 32 -6.46 -6.26 14.50
C ARG A 32 -7.25 -7.54 14.78
N GLY A 33 -7.00 -8.14 15.93
CA GLY A 33 -7.71 -9.33 16.40
C GLY A 33 -7.20 -10.65 15.78
N PRO A 34 -8.01 -11.72 15.82
CA PRO A 34 -7.58 -13.07 15.43
C PRO A 34 -7.14 -13.21 13.97
N ASN A 35 -7.71 -12.38 13.09
CA ASN A 35 -7.44 -12.38 11.65
C ASN A 35 -6.45 -11.27 11.25
N ALA A 36 -5.68 -10.70 12.19
CA ALA A 36 -4.68 -9.71 11.91
C ALA A 36 -3.47 -10.32 11.19
N HIS A 37 -2.76 -9.46 10.44
CA HIS A 37 -1.57 -9.83 9.69
C HIS A 37 -0.31 -9.31 10.41
N PRO A 38 0.16 -9.97 11.50
CA PRO A 38 1.27 -9.47 12.31
C PRO A 38 2.60 -9.40 11.55
N TYR A 39 2.72 -10.11 10.43
CA TYR A 39 3.86 -10.08 9.52
C TYR A 39 3.81 -8.93 8.50
N VAL A 40 2.73 -8.14 8.45
CA VAL A 40 2.69 -6.91 7.65
C VAL A 40 3.20 -5.75 8.49
N GLY A 41 4.14 -4.99 7.94
CA GLY A 41 4.84 -3.91 8.63
C GLY A 41 4.94 -2.63 7.81
N ALA A 42 5.43 -1.58 8.47
CA ALA A 42 5.79 -0.32 7.85
C ALA A 42 7.29 -0.28 7.53
N LEU A 43 7.63 0.18 6.35
CA LEU A 43 8.99 0.55 5.95
C LEU A 43 9.23 1.99 6.40
N VAL A 44 10.27 2.20 7.21
CA VAL A 44 10.52 3.45 7.94
C VAL A 44 11.88 4.02 7.56
N THR A 45 11.95 5.33 7.42
CA THR A 45 13.21 6.04 7.17
C THR A 45 13.36 7.29 8.04
N VAL A 46 14.49 7.99 7.88
CA VAL A 46 14.78 9.28 8.53
C VAL A 46 15.14 10.28 7.43
N PRO A 47 14.23 11.19 7.04
CA PRO A 47 14.52 12.20 6.04
C PRO A 47 15.64 13.15 6.50
N PRO A 48 16.59 13.50 5.59
CA PRO A 48 17.68 14.42 5.91
C PRO A 48 17.23 15.90 5.87
N SER A 49 16.05 16.18 5.31
CA SER A 49 15.51 17.54 5.12
C SER A 49 13.99 17.57 5.19
N GLY A 50 13.40 18.75 5.11
CA GLY A 50 11.96 18.95 5.11
C GLY A 50 11.32 18.91 6.49
N GLU A 51 9.99 18.85 6.52
CA GLU A 51 9.16 18.92 7.74
C GLU A 51 9.50 17.82 8.77
N PHE A 52 9.85 16.62 8.28
CA PHE A 52 10.14 15.45 9.14
C PHE A 52 11.64 15.18 9.29
N LYS A 53 12.49 16.21 9.07
CA LYS A 53 13.94 16.08 9.21
C LYS A 53 14.33 15.44 10.53
N GLY A 54 15.13 14.38 10.47
CA GLY A 54 15.65 13.67 11.65
C GLY A 54 14.63 12.80 12.39
N GLN A 55 13.37 12.77 11.95
CA GLN A 55 12.33 11.94 12.55
C GLN A 55 12.20 10.61 11.81
N ARG A 56 11.92 9.53 12.54
CA ARG A 56 11.56 8.24 11.94
C ARG A 56 10.14 8.30 11.42
N ILE A 57 9.95 8.24 10.12
CA ILE A 57 8.65 8.24 9.47
C ILE A 57 8.43 6.99 8.61
N PRO A 58 7.23 6.41 8.60
CA PRO A 58 6.89 5.36 7.66
C PRO A 58 6.67 5.98 6.27
N ILE A 59 7.18 5.30 5.24
CA ILE A 59 7.08 5.74 3.84
C ILE A 59 6.34 4.74 2.97
N CYS A 60 6.41 3.47 3.31
CA CYS A 60 5.81 2.36 2.58
C CYS A 60 5.36 1.27 3.54
N SER A 61 4.66 0.29 3.03
CA SER A 61 4.26 -0.94 3.68
C SER A 61 5.07 -2.13 3.16
N GLY A 62 4.92 -3.29 3.78
CA GLY A 62 5.53 -4.53 3.29
C GLY A 62 5.18 -5.73 4.15
N THR A 63 5.76 -6.88 3.83
CA THR A 63 5.42 -8.16 4.45
C THR A 63 6.67 -8.97 4.80
N LEU A 64 6.78 -9.40 6.04
CA LEU A 64 7.82 -10.32 6.46
C LEU A 64 7.50 -11.73 5.91
N ILE A 65 8.34 -12.25 5.02
CA ILE A 65 8.16 -13.56 4.37
C ILE A 65 9.09 -14.64 4.92
N SER A 66 10.05 -14.25 5.75
CA SER A 66 10.92 -15.12 6.54
C SER A 66 11.46 -14.33 7.73
N PRO A 67 12.20 -14.92 8.68
CA PRO A 67 12.67 -14.19 9.85
C PRO A 67 13.44 -12.90 9.57
N ARG A 68 14.05 -12.77 8.39
CA ARG A 68 14.84 -11.58 8.03
C ARG A 68 14.43 -10.90 6.74
N VAL A 69 13.61 -11.52 5.92
CA VAL A 69 13.25 -11.00 4.59
C VAL A 69 11.91 -10.29 4.65
N PHE A 70 11.93 -8.98 4.45
CA PHE A 70 10.76 -8.13 4.37
C PHE A 70 10.54 -7.70 2.92
N LEU A 71 9.47 -8.23 2.30
CA LEU A 71 9.06 -7.93 0.93
C LEU A 71 8.35 -6.59 0.87
N THR A 72 8.68 -5.77 -0.11
CA THR A 72 8.06 -4.44 -0.35
C THR A 72 8.09 -4.09 -1.84
N ALA A 73 7.75 -2.85 -2.22
CA ALA A 73 7.84 -2.39 -3.59
C ALA A 73 9.27 -1.96 -3.98
N GLY A 74 9.58 -2.09 -5.26
CA GLY A 74 10.86 -1.66 -5.83
C GLY A 74 11.07 -0.15 -5.71
N HIS A 75 10.05 0.65 -6.01
CA HIS A 75 10.15 2.11 -5.88
C HIS A 75 10.41 2.58 -4.44
N CYS A 76 10.00 1.80 -3.42
CA CYS A 76 10.30 2.11 -2.02
C CYS A 76 11.78 1.86 -1.70
N THR A 77 12.34 0.72 -2.13
CA THR A 77 13.74 0.39 -1.89
C THR A 77 14.68 1.21 -2.77
N ASP A 78 14.27 1.55 -3.99
CA ASP A 78 15.02 2.40 -4.91
C ASP A 78 15.22 3.81 -4.33
N LEU A 79 14.15 4.42 -3.81
CA LEU A 79 14.24 5.69 -3.09
C LEU A 79 15.26 5.63 -1.94
N LEU A 80 15.18 4.58 -1.12
CA LEU A 80 16.06 4.41 0.05
C LEU A 80 17.53 4.24 -0.34
N THR A 81 17.79 3.53 -1.44
CA THR A 81 19.14 3.25 -1.93
C THR A 81 19.74 4.46 -2.64
N ASN A 82 18.98 5.11 -3.52
CA ASN A 82 19.48 6.25 -4.31
C ASN A 82 19.74 7.48 -3.45
N GLU A 83 18.94 7.70 -2.41
CA GLU A 83 19.09 8.83 -1.48
C GLU A 83 19.94 8.48 -0.25
N ASP A 84 20.53 7.27 -0.20
CA ASP A 84 21.33 6.75 0.95
C ASP A 84 20.62 6.94 2.30
N LEU A 85 19.33 6.60 2.33
CA LEU A 85 18.49 6.85 3.50
C LEU A 85 18.54 5.69 4.51
N PRO A 86 18.61 5.97 5.81
CA PRO A 86 18.55 4.95 6.86
C PRO A 86 17.23 4.18 6.76
N THR A 87 17.32 2.85 6.71
CA THR A 87 16.18 1.97 6.51
C THR A 87 15.87 1.16 7.75
N TYR A 88 14.60 1.13 8.13
CA TYR A 88 14.08 0.37 9.27
C TYR A 88 12.75 -0.27 8.90
N VAL A 89 12.37 -1.33 9.63
CA VAL A 89 11.05 -1.97 9.56
C VAL A 89 10.40 -1.93 10.94
N SER A 90 9.13 -1.57 11.00
CA SER A 90 8.28 -1.72 12.19
C SER A 90 7.13 -2.66 11.89
N LEU A 91 6.87 -3.58 12.82
CA LEU A 91 5.74 -4.52 12.77
C LEU A 91 4.61 -4.15 13.74
N ASP A 92 4.75 -3.01 14.43
CA ASP A 92 3.73 -2.53 15.34
C ASP A 92 2.42 -2.24 14.57
N PRO A 93 1.26 -2.74 15.02
CA PRO A 93 -0.01 -2.50 14.34
C PRO A 93 -0.42 -1.02 14.34
N THR A 94 0.16 -0.24 15.25
CA THR A 94 0.07 1.21 15.31
C THR A 94 1.48 1.76 15.41
N TYR A 95 1.93 2.42 14.35
CA TYR A 95 3.22 3.09 14.35
C TYR A 95 3.14 4.43 15.09
N LYS A 96 4.05 4.65 16.03
CA LYS A 96 4.19 5.91 16.78
C LYS A 96 5.62 6.41 16.64
N PRO A 97 5.86 7.57 16.00
CA PRO A 97 7.19 8.16 15.91
C PRO A 97 7.87 8.22 17.27
N GLY A 98 9.12 7.79 17.33
CA GLY A 98 9.90 7.78 18.57
C GLY A 98 9.58 6.68 19.61
N ALA A 99 8.40 6.05 19.53
CA ALA A 99 7.96 5.03 20.50
C ALA A 99 7.87 3.61 19.91
N SER A 100 7.54 3.48 18.61
CA SER A 100 7.46 2.16 17.97
C SER A 100 8.80 1.47 17.88
N LYS A 101 8.76 0.14 18.04
CA LYS A 101 9.92 -0.71 17.79
C LYS A 101 10.28 -0.71 16.33
N VAL A 102 11.53 -0.48 16.01
CA VAL A 102 12.06 -0.57 14.67
C VAL A 102 13.29 -1.46 14.62
N ILE A 103 13.45 -2.19 13.53
CA ILE A 103 14.59 -3.05 13.25
C ILE A 103 15.31 -2.43 12.06
N LYS A 104 16.61 -2.19 12.19
CA LYS A 104 17.42 -1.71 11.07
C LYS A 104 17.45 -2.77 9.96
N ALA A 105 17.44 -2.31 8.72
CA ALA A 105 17.39 -3.20 7.57
C ALA A 105 18.20 -2.62 6.40
N THR A 106 18.59 -3.47 5.46
CA THR A 106 19.29 -3.11 4.24
C THR A 106 18.35 -3.31 3.05
N PRO A 107 18.06 -2.27 2.26
CA PRO A 107 17.16 -2.35 1.11
C PRO A 107 17.87 -2.94 -0.12
N TYR A 108 17.13 -3.70 -0.92
CA TYR A 108 17.54 -4.25 -2.22
C TYR A 108 16.40 -4.08 -3.20
N THR A 109 16.69 -3.46 -4.33
CA THR A 109 15.74 -3.26 -5.42
C THR A 109 15.96 -4.32 -6.49
N HIS A 110 14.88 -4.84 -7.08
CA HIS A 110 15.00 -5.77 -8.19
C HIS A 110 15.84 -5.14 -9.33
N PRO A 111 16.88 -5.81 -9.87
CA PRO A 111 17.84 -5.20 -10.81
C PRO A 111 17.22 -4.77 -12.16
N ARG A 112 15.99 -5.19 -12.42
CA ARG A 112 15.21 -4.77 -13.59
C ARG A 112 14.07 -3.82 -13.22
N PHE A 113 14.06 -3.31 -11.99
CA PHE A 113 13.09 -2.29 -11.61
C PHE A 113 13.22 -1.11 -12.55
N CYS A 114 12.09 -0.62 -13.00
CA CYS A 114 12.03 0.56 -13.84
C CYS A 114 10.76 1.34 -13.50
N PHE A 115 10.96 2.57 -13.09
CA PHE A 115 9.90 3.55 -12.87
C PHE A 115 10.08 4.65 -13.92
N PRO A 116 9.17 4.81 -14.89
CA PRO A 116 9.30 5.83 -15.91
C PRO A 116 9.18 7.22 -15.28
N THR A 117 10.27 7.96 -15.26
CA THR A 117 10.27 9.38 -14.89
C THR A 117 9.92 10.24 -16.10
N ALA A 118 9.57 11.51 -15.86
CA ALA A 118 9.36 12.47 -16.93
C ALA A 118 10.69 12.74 -17.72
N GLU A 119 11.83 12.52 -17.06
CA GLU A 119 13.16 12.69 -17.63
C GLU A 119 13.55 11.54 -18.56
N ASP A 120 13.16 10.32 -18.23
CA ASP A 120 13.41 9.12 -19.05
C ASP A 120 12.48 9.01 -20.26
N LYS A 121 11.63 10.03 -20.52
CA LYS A 121 10.62 10.02 -21.61
C LYS A 121 9.71 8.78 -21.60
N GLY A 122 9.56 8.13 -20.45
CA GLY A 122 8.77 6.91 -20.31
C GLY A 122 9.41 5.65 -20.92
N GLU A 123 10.72 5.65 -21.16
CA GLU A 123 11.43 4.52 -21.75
C GLU A 123 12.02 3.54 -20.72
N CYS A 124 11.17 2.97 -19.89
CA CYS A 124 11.47 1.63 -19.40
C CYS A 124 11.43 0.71 -20.63
N SER A 125 12.53 0.07 -21.02
CA SER A 125 12.65 -0.77 -22.22
C SER A 125 11.42 -1.64 -22.47
N LEU A 126 10.41 -1.07 -23.13
CA LEU A 126 9.17 -1.74 -23.45
C LEU A 126 9.44 -2.73 -24.59
N PRO A 127 8.82 -3.90 -24.59
CA PRO A 127 8.80 -4.73 -25.78
C PRO A 127 8.36 -3.90 -26.99
N PRO A 128 8.95 -4.11 -28.17
CA PRO A 128 8.78 -3.23 -29.34
C PRO A 128 7.33 -3.08 -29.84
N ASN A 129 6.40 -3.87 -29.35
CA ASN A 129 5.02 -3.92 -29.82
C ASN A 129 3.98 -3.32 -28.86
N ARG A 130 4.36 -2.58 -27.82
CA ARG A 130 3.39 -1.92 -26.95
C ARG A 130 2.95 -0.57 -27.47
N PRO A 131 1.64 -0.24 -27.43
CA PRO A 131 1.16 1.09 -27.79
C PRO A 131 1.72 2.15 -26.84
N LYS A 132 2.36 3.17 -27.40
CA LYS A 132 3.07 4.24 -26.68
C LYS A 132 2.18 5.18 -25.85
N LYS A 133 0.86 5.03 -25.87
CA LYS A 133 -0.08 5.91 -25.15
C LYS A 133 -1.31 5.15 -24.68
N VAL A 134 -1.40 4.94 -23.39
CA VAL A 134 -2.68 4.64 -22.73
C VAL A 134 -2.74 5.36 -21.38
N GLY A 135 -3.09 6.64 -21.39
CA GLY A 135 -3.41 7.41 -20.18
C GLY A 135 -2.21 7.82 -19.31
N THR A 136 -2.50 8.55 -18.25
CA THR A 136 -1.53 9.11 -17.29
C THR A 136 -1.18 8.18 -16.12
N LEU A 137 -1.34 6.87 -16.28
CA LEU A 137 -1.10 5.89 -15.24
C LEU A 137 0.32 5.36 -15.26
N PRO A 138 0.86 4.86 -14.13
CA PRO A 138 2.15 4.21 -14.09
C PRO A 138 2.09 2.80 -14.72
N ARG A 139 1.65 2.75 -15.99
CA ARG A 139 1.53 1.50 -16.76
C ARG A 139 2.85 0.89 -17.15
N ASP A 140 3.90 1.69 -17.02
CA ASP A 140 5.23 1.32 -17.46
C ASP A 140 6.15 0.95 -16.31
N VAL A 141 5.64 0.95 -15.07
CA VAL A 141 6.39 0.44 -13.92
C VAL A 141 6.56 -1.06 -14.06
N ARG A 142 7.82 -1.52 -14.05
CA ARG A 142 8.16 -2.93 -14.19
C ARG A 142 9.01 -3.42 -13.05
N TYR A 143 8.82 -4.68 -12.69
CA TYR A 143 9.56 -5.30 -11.58
C TYR A 143 9.54 -4.44 -10.31
N ASP A 144 8.40 -3.85 -10.01
CA ASP A 144 8.23 -3.02 -8.82
C ASP A 144 8.19 -3.87 -7.55
N VAL A 145 9.29 -4.57 -7.33
CA VAL A 145 9.51 -5.44 -6.17
C VAL A 145 10.86 -5.14 -5.56
N GLY A 146 10.85 -5.01 -4.25
CA GLY A 146 12.03 -4.83 -3.41
C GLY A 146 11.98 -5.75 -2.20
N VAL A 147 13.13 -5.95 -1.59
CA VAL A 147 13.23 -6.60 -0.28
C VAL A 147 14.10 -5.76 0.65
N THR A 148 13.83 -5.84 1.95
CA THR A 148 14.79 -5.35 2.94
C THR A 148 15.18 -6.50 3.86
N ILE A 149 16.50 -6.62 4.12
CA ILE A 149 17.05 -7.65 4.99
C ILE A 149 17.25 -7.07 6.39
N LEU A 150 16.51 -7.60 7.35
CA LEU A 150 16.58 -7.15 8.73
C LEU A 150 17.91 -7.55 9.38
N ASP A 151 18.53 -6.63 10.11
CA ASP A 151 19.77 -6.89 10.87
C ASP A 151 19.55 -7.95 11.97
N LYS A 152 18.31 -8.03 12.50
CA LYS A 152 17.93 -9.01 13.53
C LYS A 152 16.73 -9.82 13.06
N PRO A 153 16.73 -11.14 13.25
CA PRO A 153 15.60 -11.98 12.90
C PRO A 153 14.39 -11.69 13.79
N VAL A 154 13.21 -11.81 13.24
CA VAL A 154 11.94 -11.78 13.96
C VAL A 154 11.31 -13.16 13.89
N SER A 155 11.12 -13.80 15.03
CA SER A 155 10.43 -15.09 15.12
C SER A 155 8.93 -14.86 15.23
N MET A 156 8.17 -15.49 14.33
CA MET A 156 6.70 -15.47 14.30
C MET A 156 6.16 -16.88 14.08
N ALA A 157 4.92 -17.11 14.48
CA ALA A 157 4.24 -18.38 14.21
C ALA A 157 4.02 -18.61 12.71
N THR A 158 3.78 -17.52 11.96
CA THR A 158 3.56 -17.53 10.51
C THR A 158 4.19 -16.31 9.87
N TYR A 159 4.49 -16.43 8.57
CA TYR A 159 4.96 -15.34 7.71
C TYR A 159 4.07 -15.25 6.48
N GLY A 160 4.16 -14.15 5.75
CA GLY A 160 3.57 -14.08 4.41
C GLY A 160 4.17 -15.13 3.49
N ALA A 161 3.36 -15.79 2.68
CA ALA A 161 3.77 -16.86 1.79
C ALA A 161 3.90 -16.39 0.34
N LEU A 162 5.00 -16.74 -0.33
CA LEU A 162 5.12 -16.52 -1.76
C LEU A 162 4.22 -17.50 -2.53
N PRO A 163 3.59 -17.05 -3.63
CA PRO A 163 2.71 -17.91 -4.42
C PRO A 163 3.48 -18.98 -5.21
N LYS A 164 2.75 -19.96 -5.73
CA LYS A 164 3.26 -20.81 -6.80
C LYS A 164 3.38 -20.02 -8.09
N ALA A 165 4.36 -20.36 -8.93
CA ALA A 165 4.49 -19.75 -10.25
C ALA A 165 3.21 -19.96 -11.07
N GLY A 166 2.75 -18.89 -11.71
CA GLY A 166 1.55 -18.93 -12.56
C GLY A 166 0.21 -18.95 -11.80
N LEU A 167 0.21 -18.80 -10.47
CA LEU A 167 -1.03 -18.82 -9.67
C LEU A 167 -2.04 -17.76 -10.15
N VAL A 168 -1.58 -16.55 -10.47
CA VAL A 168 -2.45 -15.46 -10.93
C VAL A 168 -3.21 -15.80 -12.21
N ASN A 169 -2.64 -16.63 -13.08
CA ASN A 169 -3.31 -17.06 -14.31
C ASN A 169 -4.56 -17.92 -14.05
N THR A 170 -4.73 -18.44 -12.84
CA THR A 170 -5.91 -19.21 -12.43
C THR A 170 -7.01 -18.36 -11.80
N LEU A 171 -6.71 -17.11 -11.49
CA LEU A 171 -7.67 -16.20 -10.87
C LEU A 171 -8.69 -15.70 -11.89
N LYS A 172 -9.88 -15.36 -11.40
CA LYS A 172 -10.98 -14.87 -12.23
C LYS A 172 -11.30 -13.43 -11.89
N GLU A 173 -11.85 -12.70 -12.86
CA GLU A 173 -12.45 -11.39 -12.60
C GLU A 173 -13.49 -11.50 -11.47
N GLY A 174 -13.51 -10.49 -10.59
CA GLY A 174 -14.36 -10.49 -9.40
C GLY A 174 -13.81 -11.27 -8.20
N GLN A 175 -12.68 -12.00 -8.36
CA GLN A 175 -12.02 -12.67 -7.24
C GLN A 175 -11.77 -11.68 -6.10
N ARG A 176 -12.23 -12.02 -4.89
CA ARG A 176 -11.97 -11.21 -3.69
C ARG A 176 -10.55 -11.46 -3.21
N LEU A 177 -9.85 -10.38 -2.95
CA LEU A 177 -8.48 -10.36 -2.43
C LEU A 177 -8.42 -9.38 -1.26
N THR A 178 -7.44 -9.52 -0.37
CA THR A 178 -7.27 -8.62 0.77
C THR A 178 -6.01 -7.79 0.60
N VAL A 179 -6.15 -6.47 0.64
CA VAL A 179 -5.01 -5.55 0.71
C VAL A 179 -4.78 -5.12 2.16
N VAL A 180 -3.51 -5.04 2.58
CA VAL A 180 -3.13 -4.63 3.94
C VAL A 180 -2.00 -3.61 3.84
N GLY A 181 -2.08 -2.54 4.65
CA GLY A 181 -1.02 -1.53 4.67
C GLY A 181 -1.19 -0.46 5.73
N TYR A 182 -0.27 0.52 5.68
CA TYR A 182 -0.19 1.67 6.59
C TYR A 182 -0.43 2.99 5.86
N GLY A 183 -1.02 2.96 4.66
CA GLY A 183 -1.20 4.13 3.81
C GLY A 183 -2.06 5.24 4.41
N THR A 184 -2.17 6.35 3.68
CA THR A 184 -2.99 7.48 4.10
C THR A 184 -4.48 7.17 3.93
N ARG A 185 -5.28 7.82 4.76
CA ARG A 185 -6.74 7.62 4.85
C ARG A 185 -7.56 8.28 3.74
N GLY A 186 -6.91 8.78 2.72
CA GLY A 186 -7.55 9.52 1.64
C GLY A 186 -7.01 10.94 1.50
N PHE A 187 -7.52 11.64 0.50
CA PHE A 187 -7.20 13.03 0.25
C PHE A 187 -8.31 13.90 0.80
N ASP A 188 -7.96 15.04 1.36
CA ASP A 188 -8.93 16.08 1.67
C ASP A 188 -9.50 16.64 0.35
N LEU A 189 -10.78 16.37 0.13
CA LEU A 189 -11.49 16.81 -1.07
C LEU A 189 -11.90 18.29 -0.99
N VAL A 190 -11.72 18.91 0.15
CA VAL A 190 -12.13 20.30 0.41
C VAL A 190 -10.99 21.27 0.17
N SER A 191 -9.74 20.82 0.21
CA SER A 191 -8.59 21.66 -0.08
C SER A 191 -8.46 21.95 -1.57
N LYS A 192 -8.23 23.23 -1.90
CA LYS A 192 -7.99 23.70 -3.28
C LYS A 192 -6.81 22.95 -3.92
N PRO A 193 -6.79 22.76 -5.25
CA PRO A 193 -5.65 22.14 -5.95
C PRO A 193 -4.33 22.92 -5.67
N PRO A 194 -3.18 22.22 -5.63
CA PRO A 194 -3.06 20.77 -5.88
C PRO A 194 -3.47 19.95 -4.65
N LEU A 195 -4.26 18.87 -4.89
CA LEU A 195 -4.61 17.89 -3.89
C LEU A 195 -3.33 17.34 -3.25
N GLN A 196 -2.98 17.87 -2.09
CA GLN A 196 -1.86 17.37 -1.31
C GLN A 196 -2.37 16.15 -0.51
N PRO A 197 -1.60 15.05 -0.47
CA PRO A 197 -1.83 14.03 0.55
C PRO A 197 -1.80 14.75 1.89
N GLN A 198 -2.83 14.57 2.72
CA GLN A 198 -2.74 15.08 4.07
C GLN A 198 -1.52 14.44 4.73
N PRO A 199 -0.52 15.20 5.18
CA PRO A 199 0.62 14.68 5.90
C PRO A 199 0.15 14.29 7.29
N ARG A 200 -0.61 13.19 7.39
CA ARG A 200 -0.86 12.53 8.66
C ARG A 200 0.07 11.35 8.74
N PRO A 201 0.75 11.15 9.85
CA PRO A 201 1.63 10.02 10.00
C PRO A 201 0.86 8.75 9.66
N LEU A 202 1.47 7.92 8.82
CA LEU A 202 1.01 6.57 8.52
C LEU A 202 1.11 5.80 9.84
N ASP A 203 0.03 5.71 10.60
CA ASP A 203 0.13 5.29 12.00
C ASP A 203 -0.49 3.94 12.31
N ASN A 204 -1.45 3.49 11.50
CA ASN A 204 -2.14 2.24 11.79
C ASN A 204 -2.15 1.30 10.58
N ARG A 205 -2.06 0.01 10.86
CA ARG A 205 -2.28 -1.03 9.87
C ARG A 205 -3.78 -1.25 9.68
N TYR A 206 -4.20 -1.19 8.42
CA TYR A 206 -5.57 -1.43 7.98
C TYR A 206 -5.61 -2.49 6.90
N ARG A 207 -6.78 -3.06 6.69
CA ARG A 207 -7.06 -4.01 5.62
C ARG A 207 -8.38 -3.68 4.93
N ALA A 208 -8.49 -4.06 3.67
CA ALA A 208 -9.75 -4.01 2.92
C ALA A 208 -9.86 -5.17 1.94
N THR A 209 -11.09 -5.47 1.55
CA THR A 209 -11.35 -6.42 0.48
C THR A 209 -11.53 -5.70 -0.84
N VAL A 210 -10.70 -6.04 -1.80
CA VAL A 210 -10.78 -5.56 -3.18
C VAL A 210 -11.18 -6.70 -4.11
N LYS A 211 -11.67 -6.36 -5.32
CA LYS A 211 -12.00 -7.35 -6.34
C LYS A 211 -11.04 -7.22 -7.50
N LEU A 212 -10.56 -8.35 -8.00
CA LEU A 212 -9.76 -8.40 -9.20
C LEU A 212 -10.59 -7.94 -10.40
N LEU A 213 -10.11 -6.96 -11.15
CA LEU A 213 -10.78 -6.46 -12.36
C LEU A 213 -10.33 -7.24 -13.59
N ASN A 214 -9.02 -7.46 -13.69
CA ASN A 214 -8.45 -8.26 -14.77
C ASN A 214 -7.15 -8.92 -14.27
N PRO A 215 -7.09 -10.26 -14.19
CA PRO A 215 -5.90 -10.95 -13.76
C PRO A 215 -4.75 -10.85 -14.78
N ILE A 216 -5.09 -10.71 -16.06
CA ILE A 216 -4.14 -10.60 -17.16
C ILE A 216 -4.57 -9.44 -18.05
N ASP A 217 -4.07 -8.26 -17.76
CA ASP A 217 -4.15 -7.15 -18.70
C ASP A 217 -2.97 -7.27 -19.67
N PRO A 218 -3.19 -7.55 -20.95
CA PRO A 218 -2.12 -7.66 -21.93
C PRO A 218 -1.35 -6.34 -22.12
N THR A 219 -1.89 -5.23 -21.64
CA THR A 219 -1.20 -3.93 -21.63
C THR A 219 -0.30 -3.73 -20.41
N VAL A 220 -0.44 -4.59 -19.38
CA VAL A 220 0.29 -4.50 -18.09
C VAL A 220 0.69 -5.91 -17.62
N ASP A 221 1.45 -6.65 -18.42
CA ASP A 221 1.78 -8.08 -18.22
C ASP A 221 2.24 -8.48 -16.82
N ASP A 222 2.85 -7.55 -16.09
CA ASP A 222 3.46 -7.81 -14.78
C ASP A 222 2.60 -7.33 -13.61
N GLN A 223 1.39 -6.79 -13.87
CA GLN A 223 0.56 -6.19 -12.83
C GLN A 223 -0.84 -6.81 -12.74
N LEU A 224 -1.36 -6.87 -11.51
CA LEU A 224 -2.76 -7.10 -11.19
C LEU A 224 -3.47 -5.77 -11.07
N VAL A 225 -4.70 -5.72 -11.54
CA VAL A 225 -5.57 -4.54 -11.42
C VAL A 225 -6.77 -4.89 -10.56
N THR A 226 -7.03 -4.10 -9.54
CA THR A 226 -8.17 -4.31 -8.64
C THR A 226 -9.13 -3.14 -8.64
N THR A 227 -10.36 -3.38 -8.17
CA THR A 227 -11.25 -2.30 -7.78
C THR A 227 -10.56 -1.45 -6.74
N SER A 228 -10.87 -0.18 -6.71
CA SER A 228 -10.41 0.68 -5.66
C SER A 228 -11.53 1.57 -5.17
N GLY A 229 -11.22 2.28 -4.11
CA GLY A 229 -11.98 3.27 -3.42
C GLY A 229 -12.99 4.07 -4.25
N ILE A 230 -13.32 5.19 -3.84
CA ILE A 230 -14.42 6.06 -4.25
C ILE A 230 -14.58 6.18 -5.79
N GLY A 231 -15.65 5.59 -6.36
CA GLY A 231 -16.34 6.28 -7.45
C GLY A 231 -16.41 5.65 -8.83
N ILE A 232 -15.81 4.52 -9.18
CA ILE A 232 -16.07 3.89 -10.49
C ILE A 232 -16.16 2.37 -10.32
N ARG A 233 -17.38 1.85 -10.47
CA ARG A 233 -17.74 0.43 -10.39
C ARG A 233 -17.55 -0.26 -9.02
N GLY A 234 -17.96 0.44 -7.93
CA GLY A 234 -18.59 -0.26 -6.83
C GLY A 234 -17.72 -0.96 -5.81
N GLY A 235 -16.90 -0.25 -5.08
CA GLY A 235 -16.31 -0.87 -3.91
C GLY A 235 -16.00 0.11 -2.80
N GLY A 236 -15.56 1.29 -3.09
CA GLY A 236 -15.19 2.25 -2.04
C GLY A 236 -13.95 1.89 -1.23
N GLU A 237 -13.36 0.71 -1.43
CA GLU A 237 -12.21 0.20 -0.68
C GLU A 237 -10.98 0.04 -1.59
N GLY A 238 -9.78 0.30 -1.08
CA GLY A 238 -8.56 0.14 -1.86
C GLY A 238 -7.31 0.77 -1.26
N SER A 239 -6.16 0.53 -1.90
CA SER A 239 -4.88 1.09 -1.50
C SER A 239 -4.75 2.58 -1.81
N CYS A 240 -3.92 3.28 -1.03
CA CYS A 240 -3.62 4.69 -1.19
C CYS A 240 -2.12 4.97 -0.97
N SER A 241 -1.72 6.23 -0.96
CA SER A 241 -0.33 6.64 -0.69
C SER A 241 0.17 6.09 0.64
N GLY A 242 1.31 5.41 0.63
CA GLY A 242 1.90 4.74 1.79
C GLY A 242 1.53 3.26 1.93
N ASP A 243 0.51 2.76 1.19
CA ASP A 243 0.27 1.32 1.06
C ASP A 243 1.24 0.65 0.08
N SER A 244 2.03 1.43 -0.65
CA SER A 244 3.12 0.97 -1.52
C SER A 244 3.93 -0.12 -0.84
N GLY A 245 4.15 -1.25 -1.52
CA GLY A 245 4.87 -2.40 -0.96
C GLY A 245 4.02 -3.32 -0.08
N GLY A 246 2.83 -2.89 0.36
CA GLY A 246 1.89 -3.72 1.10
C GLY A 246 1.38 -4.90 0.26
N PRO A 247 1.01 -6.02 0.91
CA PRO A 247 0.59 -7.23 0.22
C PRO A 247 -0.83 -7.15 -0.31
N LEU A 248 -1.06 -7.85 -1.41
CA LEU A 248 -2.36 -8.27 -1.89
C LEU A 248 -2.46 -9.79 -1.65
N PHE A 249 -3.28 -10.20 -0.69
CA PHE A 249 -3.43 -11.58 -0.27
C PHE A 249 -4.56 -12.30 -0.98
N MET A 250 -4.37 -13.60 -1.17
CA MET A 250 -5.46 -14.55 -1.44
C MET A 250 -6.43 -14.63 -0.25
N PRO A 251 -7.62 -15.28 -0.42
CA PRO A 251 -8.57 -15.49 0.68
C PRO A 251 -8.01 -16.27 1.88
N ASP A 252 -6.92 -17.01 1.72
CA ASP A 252 -6.18 -17.66 2.81
C ASP A 252 -5.46 -16.68 3.75
N GLN A 253 -5.50 -15.40 3.42
CA GLN A 253 -4.89 -14.30 4.18
C GLN A 253 -3.37 -14.41 4.37
N GLN A 254 -2.69 -15.28 3.63
CA GLN A 254 -1.26 -15.56 3.76
C GLN A 254 -0.51 -15.53 2.42
N THR A 255 -1.12 -16.08 1.34
CA THR A 255 -0.49 -16.13 0.01
C THR A 255 -0.51 -14.76 -0.66
N ILE A 256 0.67 -14.19 -0.92
CA ILE A 256 0.87 -12.87 -1.53
C ILE A 256 0.84 -13.00 -3.04
N VAL A 257 -0.25 -12.64 -3.70
CA VAL A 257 -0.35 -12.64 -5.18
C VAL A 257 0.15 -11.35 -5.81
N GLY A 258 0.18 -10.26 -5.04
CA GLY A 258 0.65 -8.96 -5.50
C GLY A 258 1.30 -8.14 -4.41
N VAL A 259 2.10 -7.16 -4.82
CA VAL A 259 2.66 -6.09 -3.98
C VAL A 259 2.14 -4.76 -4.51
N THR A 260 1.60 -3.91 -3.63
CA THR A 260 1.05 -2.61 -4.01
C THR A 260 2.11 -1.76 -4.71
N SER A 261 1.85 -1.43 -5.97
CA SER A 261 2.75 -0.65 -6.83
C SER A 261 2.26 0.78 -7.01
N GLY A 262 0.97 0.96 -7.22
CA GLY A 262 0.42 2.28 -7.45
C GLY A 262 -1.08 2.30 -7.63
N GLY A 263 -1.59 3.46 -8.05
CA GLY A 263 -3.02 3.68 -8.27
C GLY A 263 -3.29 5.03 -8.90
N TYR A 264 -4.55 5.36 -9.06
CA TYR A 264 -4.97 6.67 -9.54
C TYR A 264 -4.68 7.77 -8.50
N ARG A 265 -4.47 9.00 -9.00
CA ARG A 265 -4.41 10.20 -8.16
C ARG A 265 -5.61 10.26 -7.23
N ALA A 266 -5.36 10.69 -5.98
CA ALA A 266 -6.37 10.77 -4.95
C ALA A 266 -7.03 9.43 -4.60
N CYS A 267 -6.40 8.29 -4.96
CA CYS A 267 -6.86 6.93 -4.65
C CYS A 267 -8.30 6.65 -5.12
N ARG A 268 -8.69 7.28 -6.24
CA ARG A 268 -10.06 7.23 -6.81
C ARG A 268 -10.09 6.44 -8.10
N GLY A 269 -9.58 5.26 -8.12
CA GLY A 269 -9.55 4.46 -9.32
C GLY A 269 -8.92 3.11 -9.05
N PRO A 270 -8.68 2.28 -10.06
CA PRO A 270 -8.05 0.99 -9.90
C PRO A 270 -6.72 1.04 -9.15
N GLY A 271 -6.49 0.06 -8.29
CA GLY A 271 -5.19 -0.22 -7.69
C GLY A 271 -4.36 -1.13 -8.58
N TYR A 272 -3.06 -0.89 -8.63
CA TYR A 272 -2.09 -1.65 -9.41
C TYR A 272 -1.12 -2.35 -8.47
N TYR A 273 -0.88 -3.64 -8.74
CA TYR A 273 -0.04 -4.50 -7.89
C TYR A 273 0.93 -5.26 -8.75
N GLN A 274 2.22 -5.21 -8.42
CA GLN A 274 3.23 -6.05 -9.05
C GLN A 274 2.90 -7.53 -8.78
N ARG A 275 2.76 -8.33 -9.82
CA ARG A 275 2.53 -9.77 -9.71
C ARG A 275 3.70 -10.48 -9.06
N MET A 276 3.41 -11.29 -8.05
CA MET A 276 4.43 -12.04 -7.31
C MET A 276 4.63 -13.46 -7.83
N ASP A 277 3.72 -13.98 -8.65
CA ASP A 277 3.76 -15.34 -9.18
C ASP A 277 4.62 -15.51 -10.44
N LEU A 278 5.21 -14.44 -10.93
CA LEU A 278 6.10 -14.48 -12.09
C LEU A 278 7.40 -15.23 -11.75
N PRO A 279 7.81 -16.23 -12.55
CA PRO A 279 9.01 -17.04 -12.24
C PRO A 279 10.27 -16.21 -11.99
N ARG A 280 10.46 -15.13 -12.73
CA ARG A 280 11.60 -14.21 -12.60
C ARG A 280 11.57 -13.40 -11.30
N VAL A 281 10.38 -12.99 -10.85
CA VAL A 281 10.19 -12.29 -9.57
C VAL A 281 10.42 -13.27 -8.41
N LEU A 282 9.80 -14.45 -8.47
CA LEU A 282 9.97 -15.49 -7.46
C LEU A 282 11.44 -15.94 -7.32
N LYS A 283 12.15 -16.13 -8.44
CA LYS A 283 13.57 -16.51 -8.42
C LYS A 283 14.40 -15.47 -7.68
N TRP A 284 14.17 -14.19 -7.95
CA TRP A 284 14.92 -13.11 -7.31
C TRP A 284 14.58 -12.99 -5.82
N VAL A 285 13.31 -12.97 -5.45
CA VAL A 285 12.91 -12.86 -4.03
C VAL A 285 13.42 -14.04 -3.21
N ARG A 286 13.33 -15.27 -3.75
CA ARG A 286 13.83 -16.50 -3.08
C ARG A 286 15.35 -16.52 -2.92
N SER A 287 16.10 -15.72 -3.66
CA SER A 287 17.56 -15.67 -3.47
C SER A 287 18.00 -15.01 -2.16
N PHE A 288 17.05 -14.39 -1.43
CA PHE A 288 17.28 -13.79 -0.10
C PHE A 288 16.77 -14.66 1.06
N SER A 289 16.09 -15.79 0.77
CA SER A 289 15.44 -16.65 1.79
C SER A 289 16.33 -17.79 2.22
#